data_a9d7a30b68d74110dd43421659dce658
#
_entry.id   a9d7a30b68d74110dd43421659dce658
#
_cell.length_a   1.000
_cell.length_b   1.000
_cell.length_c   1.000
_cell.angle_alpha   90.00
_cell.angle_beta   90.00
_cell.angle_gamma   90.00
#
_symmetry.space_group_name_H-M   'P 1'
#
loop_
_entity.id
_entity.type
_entity.pdbx_description
1 polymer ?
#
loop_
_entity_poly.entity_id
_entity_poly.type
_entity_poly.pdbx_seq_one_letter_code
_entity_poly.pdbx_strand_id
1 'polypeptide(L)'
;GSVLQFAVQLPWLVRVMPGVARGARRTADLRLVLGNFAPVVLGRGVVQFSAWLDQLIASFVTAGAASVLFYAQNIALLPVSVFGMAVSVSELTEMSSHAGADREAKVRERLQAALPTIAFMVVPSAAALLILGDVLAGAVLQSGAFQRADTLWVWAVLAGSSVGLLAGTLGRLYASTWYALRNTRVPLQFAMVRVALTVVLGVIASLHVPAWLGVDA
;
A
#
# COMPACT_ATOMS: atom_id res chain seq x y z
N GLY A 1 -4.04 -16.39 -14.27
CA GLY A 1 -4.58 -16.11 -12.91
C GLY A 1 -5.94 -15.42 -12.95
N SER A 2 -6.07 -14.22 -13.53
CA SER A 2 -7.28 -13.37 -13.45
C SER A 2 -8.54 -13.97 -14.06
N VAL A 3 -8.41 -14.70 -15.18
CA VAL A 3 -9.55 -15.37 -15.83
C VAL A 3 -10.12 -16.50 -14.96
N LEU A 4 -9.25 -17.27 -14.31
CA LEU A 4 -9.67 -18.34 -13.40
C LEU A 4 -10.36 -17.77 -12.15
N GLN A 5 -9.83 -16.68 -11.60
CA GLN A 5 -10.41 -15.97 -10.47
C GLN A 5 -11.81 -15.43 -10.81
N PHE A 6 -11.99 -14.87 -12.00
CA PHE A 6 -13.29 -14.41 -12.48
C PHE A 6 -14.26 -15.57 -12.68
N ALA A 7 -13.81 -16.68 -13.28
CA ALA A 7 -14.63 -17.88 -13.50
C ALA A 7 -15.14 -18.50 -12.21
N VAL A 8 -14.33 -18.52 -11.14
CA VAL A 8 -14.74 -19.02 -9.81
C VAL A 8 -15.77 -18.10 -9.14
N GLN A 9 -15.70 -16.81 -9.37
CA GLN A 9 -16.64 -15.83 -8.80
C GLN A 9 -17.96 -15.74 -9.57
N LEU A 10 -17.97 -16.11 -10.87
CA LEU A 10 -19.12 -15.99 -11.76
C LEU A 10 -20.38 -16.71 -11.25
N PRO A 11 -20.33 -17.99 -10.78
CA PRO A 11 -21.51 -18.69 -10.30
C PRO A 11 -22.17 -18.00 -9.10
N TRP A 12 -21.34 -17.41 -8.23
CA TRP A 12 -21.81 -16.69 -7.05
C TRP A 12 -22.43 -15.35 -7.43
N LEU A 13 -21.80 -14.65 -8.35
CA LEU A 13 -22.30 -13.39 -8.91
C LEU A 13 -23.69 -13.58 -9.55
N VAL A 14 -23.85 -14.62 -10.39
CA VAL A 14 -25.12 -14.92 -11.05
C VAL A 14 -26.25 -15.26 -10.06
N ARG A 15 -25.92 -15.91 -8.92
CA ARG A 15 -26.90 -16.17 -7.86
C ARG A 15 -27.36 -14.92 -7.12
N VAL A 16 -26.48 -13.93 -6.96
CA VAL A 16 -26.76 -12.68 -6.22
C VAL A 16 -27.41 -11.62 -7.13
N MET A 17 -27.09 -11.61 -8.43
CA MET A 17 -27.60 -10.63 -9.40
C MET A 17 -29.13 -10.48 -9.44
N PRO A 18 -29.96 -11.52 -9.35
CA PRO A 18 -31.41 -11.34 -9.39
C PRO A 18 -31.96 -10.47 -8.25
N GLY A 19 -31.31 -10.52 -7.07
CA GLY A 19 -31.65 -9.67 -5.92
C GLY A 19 -31.22 -8.21 -6.13
N VAL A 20 -30.04 -8.01 -6.69
CA VAL A 20 -29.47 -6.68 -6.98
C VAL A 20 -30.21 -5.99 -8.13
N ALA A 21 -30.55 -6.72 -9.19
CA ALA A 21 -31.26 -6.18 -10.35
C ALA A 21 -32.65 -5.61 -10.02
N ARG A 22 -33.32 -6.15 -9.01
CA ARG A 22 -34.60 -5.63 -8.53
C ARG A 22 -34.50 -4.33 -7.75
N GLY A 23 -33.34 -4.06 -7.13
CA GLY A 23 -33.05 -2.82 -6.38
C GLY A 23 -32.40 -1.71 -7.23
N ALA A 24 -31.78 -2.05 -8.35
CA ALA A 24 -30.96 -1.14 -9.17
C ALA A 24 -31.77 -0.23 -10.13
N ARG A 25 -33.02 0.13 -9.78
CA ARG A 25 -33.85 1.00 -10.63
C ARG A 25 -33.55 2.50 -10.51
N ARG A 26 -32.52 2.92 -9.80
CA ARG A 26 -32.17 4.35 -9.68
C ARG A 26 -30.95 4.68 -10.54
N THR A 27 -31.20 5.33 -11.66
CA THR A 27 -30.16 5.96 -12.51
C THR A 27 -29.25 6.92 -11.74
N ALA A 28 -29.72 7.47 -10.61
CA ALA A 28 -28.93 8.29 -9.68
C ALA A 28 -27.79 7.50 -9.01
N ASP A 29 -28.01 6.24 -8.63
CA ASP A 29 -26.99 5.40 -7.99
C ASP A 29 -25.91 5.00 -8.99
N LEU A 30 -26.28 4.75 -10.24
CA LEU A 30 -25.34 4.46 -11.32
C LEU A 30 -24.44 5.66 -11.63
N ARG A 31 -25.01 6.87 -11.66
CA ARG A 31 -24.23 8.10 -11.85
C ARG A 31 -23.27 8.37 -10.70
N LEU A 32 -23.67 8.07 -9.46
CA LEU A 32 -22.81 8.16 -8.28
C LEU A 32 -21.65 7.16 -8.34
N VAL A 33 -21.92 5.90 -8.71
CA VAL A 33 -20.90 4.86 -8.87
C VAL A 33 -19.91 5.24 -9.97
N LEU A 34 -20.40 5.64 -11.14
CA LEU A 34 -19.55 6.07 -12.26
C LEU A 34 -18.73 7.32 -11.92
N GLY A 35 -19.32 8.29 -11.20
CA GLY A 35 -18.63 9.50 -10.76
C GLY A 35 -17.48 9.21 -9.77
N ASN A 36 -17.62 8.17 -8.94
CA ASN A 36 -16.58 7.74 -8.01
C ASN A 36 -15.58 6.74 -8.61
N PHE A 37 -15.92 6.11 -9.72
CA PHE A 37 -15.09 5.10 -10.36
C PHE A 37 -13.78 5.69 -10.89
N ALA A 38 -13.84 6.78 -11.64
CA ALA A 38 -12.66 7.43 -12.20
C ALA A 38 -11.64 7.86 -11.13
N PRO A 39 -12.00 8.57 -10.04
CA PRO A 39 -11.05 8.91 -8.98
C PRO A 39 -10.43 7.69 -8.29
N VAL A 40 -11.16 6.59 -8.11
CA VAL A 40 -10.63 5.34 -7.51
C VAL A 40 -9.61 4.68 -8.44
N VAL A 41 -9.94 4.55 -9.72
CA VAL A 41 -9.03 3.96 -10.73
C VAL A 41 -7.78 4.81 -10.88
N LEU A 42 -7.94 6.13 -10.98
CA LEU A 42 -6.81 7.06 -11.06
C LEU A 42 -5.95 6.99 -9.80
N GLY A 43 -6.56 6.99 -8.60
CA GLY A 43 -5.82 6.89 -7.35
C GLY A 43 -4.98 5.61 -7.24
N ARG A 44 -5.54 4.46 -7.65
CA ARG A 44 -4.80 3.20 -7.71
C ARG A 44 -3.73 3.20 -8.81
N GLY A 45 -4.04 3.76 -9.96
CA GLY A 45 -3.10 3.93 -11.07
C GLY A 45 -1.89 4.78 -10.68
N VAL A 46 -2.13 5.91 -10.00
CA VAL A 46 -1.08 6.81 -9.50
C VAL A 46 -0.16 6.09 -8.52
N VAL A 47 -0.71 5.29 -7.59
CA VAL A 47 0.11 4.51 -6.65
C VAL A 47 0.94 3.45 -7.37
N GLN A 48 0.36 2.76 -8.35
CA GLN A 48 1.08 1.77 -9.15
C GLN A 48 2.17 2.41 -9.99
N PHE A 49 1.90 3.56 -10.58
CA PHE A 49 2.89 4.34 -11.33
C PHE A 49 4.05 4.80 -10.45
N SER A 50 3.78 5.20 -9.19
CA SER A 50 4.83 5.52 -8.22
C SER A 50 5.77 4.34 -7.99
N ALA A 51 5.24 3.13 -7.82
CA ALA A 51 6.08 1.94 -7.64
C ALA A 51 6.99 1.65 -8.85
N TRP A 52 6.51 1.95 -10.05
CA TRP A 52 7.33 1.87 -11.27
C TRP A 52 8.42 2.93 -11.32
N LEU A 53 8.10 4.16 -10.90
CA LEU A 53 9.10 5.23 -10.79
C LEU A 53 10.18 4.91 -9.76
N ASP A 54 9.80 4.33 -8.62
CA ASP A 54 10.77 3.90 -7.60
C ASP A 54 11.76 2.88 -8.19
N GLN A 55 11.27 1.91 -8.98
CA GLN A 55 12.13 0.93 -9.66
C GLN A 55 13.03 1.57 -10.73
N LEU A 56 12.48 2.52 -11.51
CA LEU A 56 13.27 3.26 -12.51
C LEU A 56 14.38 4.09 -11.84
N ILE A 57 14.05 4.85 -10.79
CA ILE A 57 15.03 5.66 -10.07
C ILE A 57 16.11 4.75 -9.47
N ALA A 58 15.74 3.62 -8.86
CA ALA A 58 16.69 2.67 -8.32
C ALA A 58 17.65 2.14 -9.39
N SER A 59 17.17 1.91 -10.62
CA SER A 59 18.01 1.40 -11.71
C SER A 59 19.11 2.37 -12.17
N PHE A 60 18.95 3.67 -11.89
CA PHE A 60 19.97 4.68 -12.19
C PHE A 60 21.02 4.84 -11.08
N VAL A 61 20.76 4.30 -9.90
CA VAL A 61 21.70 4.46 -8.75
C VAL A 61 22.89 3.51 -8.88
N THR A 62 22.62 2.22 -9.10
CA THR A 62 23.69 1.22 -9.30
C THR A 62 23.12 -0.06 -9.92
N ALA A 63 23.99 -0.85 -10.54
CA ALA A 63 23.61 -2.16 -11.07
C ALA A 63 23.08 -3.06 -9.92
N GLY A 64 21.87 -3.61 -10.08
CA GLY A 64 21.22 -4.46 -9.07
C GLY A 64 20.38 -3.71 -8.03
N ALA A 65 20.44 -2.38 -7.91
CA ALA A 65 19.66 -1.63 -6.92
C ALA A 65 18.14 -1.85 -7.06
N ALA A 66 17.63 -1.97 -8.29
CA ALA A 66 16.23 -2.32 -8.53
C ALA A 66 15.85 -3.70 -7.96
N SER A 67 16.74 -4.69 -8.06
CA SER A 67 16.53 -6.02 -7.46
C SER A 67 16.55 -5.97 -5.95
N VAL A 68 17.50 -5.24 -5.37
CA VAL A 68 17.58 -5.00 -3.92
C VAL A 68 16.29 -4.36 -3.40
N LEU A 69 15.81 -3.31 -4.07
CA LEU A 69 14.57 -2.64 -3.74
C LEU A 69 13.37 -3.60 -3.83
N PHE A 70 13.31 -4.43 -4.88
CA PHE A 70 12.26 -5.42 -5.06
C PHE A 70 12.23 -6.45 -3.90
N TYR A 71 13.38 -7.01 -3.53
CA TYR A 71 13.46 -7.95 -2.41
C TYR A 71 13.09 -7.32 -1.09
N ALA A 72 13.62 -6.12 -0.81
CA ALA A 72 13.29 -5.38 0.41
C ALA A 72 11.79 -5.07 0.51
N GLN A 73 11.16 -4.62 -0.58
CA GLN A 73 9.72 -4.36 -0.62
C GLN A 73 8.89 -5.62 -0.36
N ASN A 74 9.27 -6.78 -0.91
CA ASN A 74 8.56 -8.04 -0.67
C ASN A 74 8.65 -8.46 0.80
N ILE A 75 9.80 -8.34 1.44
CA ILE A 75 9.95 -8.65 2.87
C ILE A 75 9.15 -7.67 3.72
N ALA A 76 9.24 -6.37 3.45
CA ALA A 76 8.47 -5.34 4.17
C ALA A 76 6.95 -5.49 3.99
N LEU A 77 6.50 -6.09 2.89
CA LEU A 77 5.09 -6.31 2.63
C LEU A 77 4.47 -7.36 3.57
N LEU A 78 5.25 -8.29 4.14
CA LEU A 78 4.73 -9.34 5.00
C LEU A 78 4.00 -8.77 6.23
N PRO A 79 4.60 -7.95 7.11
CA PRO A 79 3.87 -7.39 8.25
C PRO A 79 2.75 -6.43 7.80
N VAL A 80 2.94 -5.72 6.69
CA VAL A 80 1.92 -4.81 6.15
C VAL A 80 0.69 -5.57 5.67
N SER A 81 0.86 -6.71 5.01
CA SER A 81 -0.26 -7.52 4.51
C SER A 81 -1.01 -8.20 5.65
N VAL A 82 -0.28 -8.76 6.61
CA VAL A 82 -0.90 -9.50 7.73
C VAL A 82 -1.65 -8.54 8.66
N PHE A 83 -1.04 -7.42 9.04
CA PHE A 83 -1.63 -6.53 10.05
C PHE A 83 -2.32 -5.31 9.43
N GLY A 84 -1.67 -4.65 8.48
CA GLY A 84 -2.17 -3.40 7.91
C GLY A 84 -3.35 -3.58 6.97
N MET A 85 -3.25 -4.53 6.03
CA MET A 85 -4.32 -4.75 5.05
C MET A 85 -5.52 -5.45 5.69
N ALA A 86 -5.28 -6.45 6.55
CA ALA A 86 -6.36 -7.18 7.21
C ALA A 86 -7.24 -6.23 8.03
N VAL A 87 -6.63 -5.39 8.87
CA VAL A 87 -7.37 -4.41 9.68
C VAL A 87 -8.05 -3.38 8.78
N SER A 88 -7.36 -2.83 7.78
CA SER A 88 -7.95 -1.80 6.90
C SER A 88 -9.15 -2.30 6.11
N VAL A 89 -9.13 -3.55 5.63
CA VAL A 89 -10.25 -4.15 4.89
C VAL A 89 -11.42 -4.46 5.82
N SER A 90 -11.14 -5.00 7.01
CA SER A 90 -12.16 -5.27 8.02
C SER A 90 -12.87 -3.98 8.44
N GLU A 91 -12.10 -2.94 8.76
CA GLU A 91 -12.64 -1.64 9.17
C GLU A 91 -13.40 -0.95 8.03
N LEU A 92 -12.94 -1.05 6.77
CA LEU A 92 -13.67 -0.52 5.63
C LEU A 92 -15.07 -1.14 5.51
N THR A 93 -15.16 -2.46 5.68
CA THR A 93 -16.43 -3.19 5.60
C THR A 93 -17.37 -2.74 6.73
N GLU A 94 -16.87 -2.67 7.94
CA GLU A 94 -17.63 -2.25 9.11
C GLU A 94 -18.07 -0.77 9.00
N MET A 95 -17.16 0.13 8.68
CA MET A 95 -17.45 1.55 8.48
C MET A 95 -18.47 1.77 7.35
N SER A 96 -18.42 0.95 6.29
CA SER A 96 -19.31 1.07 5.14
C SER A 96 -20.73 0.58 5.42
N SER A 97 -20.91 -0.29 6.42
CA SER A 97 -22.23 -0.83 6.81
C SER A 97 -23.12 0.22 7.48
N HIS A 98 -22.53 1.26 8.05
CA HIS A 98 -23.25 2.33 8.71
C HIS A 98 -23.90 3.29 7.70
N ALA A 99 -25.21 3.54 7.87
CA ALA A 99 -25.99 4.49 7.08
C ALA A 99 -26.76 5.43 8.02
N GLY A 100 -27.06 6.65 7.57
CA GLY A 100 -27.85 7.62 8.34
C GLY A 100 -27.06 8.83 8.83
N ALA A 101 -27.69 9.65 9.68
CA ALA A 101 -27.14 10.92 10.15
C ALA A 101 -25.89 10.77 11.02
N ASP A 102 -25.76 9.65 11.74
CA ASP A 102 -24.64 9.41 12.68
C ASP A 102 -23.44 8.71 12.01
N ARG A 103 -23.45 8.58 10.68
CA ARG A 103 -22.39 7.85 9.94
C ARG A 103 -21.00 8.38 10.22
N GLU A 104 -20.83 9.68 10.17
CA GLU A 104 -19.52 10.32 10.36
C GLU A 104 -18.97 10.11 11.78
N ALA A 105 -19.83 10.23 12.80
CA ALA A 105 -19.46 9.98 14.19
C ALA A 105 -19.00 8.53 14.40
N LYS A 106 -19.74 7.57 13.87
CA LYS A 106 -19.41 6.14 13.95
C LYS A 106 -18.13 5.78 13.19
N VAL A 107 -17.95 6.35 12.01
CA VAL A 107 -16.70 6.16 11.22
C VAL A 107 -15.50 6.70 12.00
N ARG A 108 -15.65 7.87 12.64
CA ARG A 108 -14.60 8.46 13.48
C ARG A 108 -14.28 7.60 14.70
N GLU A 109 -15.29 7.08 15.38
CA GLU A 109 -15.13 6.17 16.54
C GLU A 109 -14.35 4.91 16.13
N ARG A 110 -14.73 4.28 15.03
CA ARG A 110 -14.04 3.10 14.48
C ARG A 110 -12.60 3.40 14.09
N LEU A 111 -12.36 4.53 13.45
CA LEU A 111 -11.01 4.97 13.12
C LEU A 111 -10.14 5.11 14.39
N GLN A 112 -10.67 5.76 15.42
CA GLN A 112 -9.96 5.94 16.68
C GLN A 112 -9.67 4.62 17.40
N ALA A 113 -10.55 3.64 17.30
CA ALA A 113 -10.34 2.30 17.84
C ALA A 113 -9.30 1.49 17.05
N ALA A 114 -9.24 1.64 15.73
CA ALA A 114 -8.31 0.92 14.87
C ALA A 114 -6.87 1.45 14.96
N LEU A 115 -6.68 2.74 15.23
CA LEU A 115 -5.36 3.38 15.29
C LEU A 115 -4.39 2.71 16.29
N PRO A 116 -4.76 2.52 17.59
CA PRO A 116 -3.87 1.86 18.54
C PRO A 116 -3.60 0.40 18.19
N THR A 117 -4.57 -0.31 17.64
CA THR A 117 -4.42 -1.71 17.21
C THR A 117 -3.37 -1.82 16.11
N ILE A 118 -3.44 -0.96 15.09
CA ILE A 118 -2.44 -0.93 14.01
C ILE A 118 -1.07 -0.55 14.59
N ALA A 119 -0.99 0.50 15.41
CA ALA A 119 0.28 0.93 15.99
C ALA A 119 0.92 -0.19 16.82
N PHE A 120 0.14 -0.88 17.65
CA PHE A 120 0.61 -1.98 18.47
C PHE A 120 1.19 -3.16 17.66
N MET A 121 0.64 -3.43 16.48
CA MET A 121 1.12 -4.50 15.62
C MET A 121 2.29 -4.06 14.70
N VAL A 122 2.19 -2.85 14.16
CA VAL A 122 3.13 -2.37 13.13
C VAL A 122 4.43 -1.84 13.74
N VAL A 123 4.38 -1.19 14.92
CA VAL A 123 5.59 -0.66 15.55
C VAL A 123 6.59 -1.76 15.94
N PRO A 124 6.18 -2.87 16.60
CA PRO A 124 7.11 -3.98 16.86
C PRO A 124 7.63 -4.63 15.56
N SER A 125 6.77 -4.73 14.54
CA SER A 125 7.19 -5.26 13.24
C SER A 125 8.24 -4.37 12.56
N ALA A 126 8.06 -3.06 12.61
CA ALA A 126 9.04 -2.09 12.10
C ALA A 126 10.36 -2.18 12.87
N ALA A 127 10.31 -2.28 14.20
CA ALA A 127 11.48 -2.48 15.04
C ALA A 127 12.20 -3.81 14.72
N ALA A 128 11.43 -4.89 14.51
CA ALA A 128 11.99 -6.18 14.10
C ALA A 128 12.69 -6.11 12.74
N LEU A 129 12.12 -5.44 11.76
CA LEU A 129 12.74 -5.24 10.45
C LEU A 129 13.99 -4.36 10.52
N LEU A 130 14.01 -3.36 11.41
CA LEU A 130 15.15 -2.50 11.62
C LEU A 130 16.31 -3.27 12.27
N ILE A 131 16.03 -4.07 13.31
CA ILE A 131 17.05 -4.73 14.13
C ILE A 131 17.46 -6.09 13.54
N LEU A 132 16.50 -6.88 13.07
CA LEU A 132 16.70 -8.25 12.61
C LEU A 132 16.58 -8.41 11.09
N GLY A 133 16.40 -7.30 10.37
CA GLY A 133 16.17 -7.34 8.92
C GLY A 133 17.34 -7.95 8.14
N ASP A 134 18.57 -7.83 8.61
CA ASP A 134 19.74 -8.48 8.01
C ASP A 134 19.69 -10.01 8.16
N VAL A 135 19.27 -10.48 9.33
CA VAL A 135 19.11 -11.92 9.61
C VAL A 135 17.95 -12.47 8.79
N LEU A 136 16.82 -11.76 8.71
CA LEU A 136 15.67 -12.14 7.91
C LEU A 136 16.01 -12.19 6.42
N ALA A 137 16.65 -11.15 5.90
CA ALA A 137 17.08 -11.10 4.50
C ALA A 137 18.11 -12.20 4.20
N GLY A 138 19.05 -12.43 5.11
CA GLY A 138 20.03 -13.51 5.00
C GLY A 138 19.39 -14.89 4.98
N ALA A 139 18.46 -15.16 5.89
CA ALA A 139 17.77 -16.45 5.97
C ALA A 139 16.93 -16.78 4.74
N VAL A 140 16.33 -15.76 4.11
CA VAL A 140 15.42 -15.93 2.96
C VAL A 140 16.17 -15.88 1.62
N LEU A 141 17.18 -15.01 1.49
CA LEU A 141 17.77 -14.67 0.19
C LEU A 141 19.21 -15.19 0.04
N GLN A 142 19.96 -15.39 1.12
CA GLN A 142 21.39 -15.74 1.05
C GLN A 142 21.56 -17.19 0.61
N SER A 143 21.55 -17.40 -0.71
CA SER A 143 21.76 -18.71 -1.32
C SER A 143 22.40 -18.55 -2.72
N GLY A 144 23.22 -19.50 -3.12
CA GLY A 144 23.86 -19.50 -4.44
C GLY A 144 24.75 -18.28 -4.65
N ALA A 145 24.44 -17.47 -5.65
CA ALA A 145 25.20 -16.25 -5.99
C ALA A 145 24.92 -15.06 -5.07
N PHE A 146 23.85 -15.10 -4.23
CA PHE A 146 23.45 -14.01 -3.35
C PHE A 146 24.33 -14.02 -2.08
N GLN A 147 25.19 -13.02 -1.95
CA GLN A 147 26.21 -12.97 -0.91
C GLN A 147 25.80 -12.08 0.28
N ARG A 148 26.63 -12.09 1.32
CA ARG A 148 26.44 -11.26 2.52
C ARG A 148 26.36 -9.76 2.20
N ALA A 149 27.14 -9.29 1.23
CA ALA A 149 27.10 -7.89 0.80
C ALA A 149 25.72 -7.52 0.25
N ASP A 150 25.12 -8.38 -0.58
CA ASP A 150 23.77 -8.16 -1.13
C ASP A 150 22.72 -8.15 -0.02
N THR A 151 22.87 -9.04 0.98
CA THR A 151 22.01 -9.08 2.17
C THR A 151 22.01 -7.76 2.91
N LEU A 152 23.19 -7.16 3.10
CA LEU A 152 23.32 -5.87 3.79
C LEU A 152 22.68 -4.72 3.01
N TRP A 153 22.78 -4.73 1.69
CA TRP A 153 22.08 -3.77 0.84
C TRP A 153 20.55 -3.90 0.98
N VAL A 154 20.02 -5.13 0.95
CA VAL A 154 18.60 -5.39 1.18
C VAL A 154 18.19 -4.91 2.58
N TRP A 155 18.98 -5.20 3.60
CA TRP A 155 18.72 -4.74 4.96
C TRP A 155 18.71 -3.22 5.08
N ALA A 156 19.67 -2.52 4.46
CA ALA A 156 19.69 -1.06 4.48
C ALA A 156 18.40 -0.45 3.91
N VAL A 157 17.90 -0.99 2.80
CA VAL A 157 16.61 -0.57 2.21
C VAL A 157 15.42 -0.94 3.11
N LEU A 158 15.45 -2.13 3.73
CA LEU A 158 14.45 -2.56 4.71
C LEU A 158 14.43 -1.63 5.93
N ALA A 159 15.59 -1.27 6.47
CA ALA A 159 15.73 -0.38 7.61
C ALA A 159 15.15 1.00 7.29
N GLY A 160 15.45 1.56 6.12
CA GLY A 160 14.83 2.81 5.65
C GLY A 160 13.31 2.69 5.48
N SER A 161 12.85 1.58 4.91
CA SER A 161 11.42 1.32 4.68
C SER A 161 10.64 1.11 5.98
N SER A 162 11.28 0.54 7.02
CA SER A 162 10.65 0.26 8.31
C SER A 162 10.19 1.53 9.02
N VAL A 163 10.93 2.63 8.87
CA VAL A 163 10.55 3.94 9.40
C VAL A 163 9.24 4.44 8.76
N GLY A 164 9.06 4.19 7.45
CA GLY A 164 7.85 4.54 6.72
C GLY A 164 6.68 3.56 6.89
N LEU A 165 6.91 2.40 7.50
CA LEU A 165 5.93 1.31 7.55
C LEU A 165 4.66 1.70 8.31
N LEU A 166 4.79 2.36 9.45
CA LEU A 166 3.66 2.86 10.23
C LEU A 166 2.88 3.92 9.44
N ALA A 167 3.57 4.92 8.89
CA ALA A 167 2.94 5.97 8.10
C ALA A 167 2.20 5.41 6.87
N GLY A 168 2.81 4.44 6.17
CA GLY A 168 2.20 3.76 5.03
C GLY A 168 0.96 2.93 5.41
N THR A 169 0.99 2.28 6.57
CA THR A 169 -0.14 1.49 7.06
C THR A 169 -1.29 2.37 7.53
N LEU A 170 -0.99 3.42 8.29
CA LEU A 170 -1.97 4.42 8.69
C LEU A 170 -2.59 5.12 7.48
N GLY A 171 -1.79 5.43 6.46
CA GLY A 171 -2.28 6.00 5.20
C GLY A 171 -3.34 5.13 4.51
N ARG A 172 -3.21 3.79 4.57
CA ARG A 172 -4.23 2.86 4.06
C ARG A 172 -5.51 2.90 4.89
N LEU A 173 -5.40 2.93 6.22
CA LEU A 173 -6.56 3.06 7.11
C LEU A 173 -7.31 4.38 6.86
N TYR A 174 -6.60 5.50 6.76
CA TYR A 174 -7.22 6.78 6.42
C TYR A 174 -7.88 6.77 5.03
N ALA A 175 -7.25 6.17 4.03
CA ALA A 175 -7.87 6.00 2.72
C ALA A 175 -9.16 5.18 2.80
N SER A 176 -9.17 4.06 3.56
CA SER A 176 -10.37 3.25 3.81
C SER A 176 -11.48 4.06 4.46
N THR A 177 -11.14 4.91 5.43
CA THR A 177 -12.08 5.82 6.11
C THR A 177 -12.75 6.77 5.13
N TRP A 178 -11.98 7.41 4.25
CA TRP A 178 -12.52 8.29 3.21
C TRP A 178 -13.38 7.55 2.18
N TYR A 179 -13.00 6.31 1.82
CA TYR A 179 -13.83 5.48 0.95
C TYR A 179 -15.14 5.10 1.64
N ALA A 180 -15.13 4.78 2.94
CA ALA A 180 -16.33 4.54 3.73
C ALA A 180 -17.24 5.78 3.77
N LEU A 181 -16.69 6.99 3.79
CA LEU A 181 -17.43 8.25 3.70
C LEU A 181 -17.86 8.61 2.25
N ARG A 182 -17.63 7.71 1.28
CA ARG A 182 -17.91 7.92 -0.15
C ARG A 182 -17.17 9.10 -0.78
N ASN A 183 -16.08 9.53 -0.17
CA ASN A 183 -15.22 10.60 -0.71
C ASN A 183 -13.95 9.97 -1.29
N THR A 184 -13.90 9.87 -2.60
CA THR A 184 -12.77 9.26 -3.32
C THR A 184 -11.73 10.28 -3.77
N ARG A 185 -12.04 11.58 -3.68
CA ARG A 185 -11.14 12.67 -4.13
C ARG A 185 -9.99 12.90 -3.15
N VAL A 186 -10.27 12.81 -1.85
CA VAL A 186 -9.24 13.04 -0.81
C VAL A 186 -8.13 12.01 -0.89
N PRO A 187 -8.37 10.69 -0.95
CA PRO A 187 -7.32 9.71 -1.17
C PRO A 187 -6.51 9.93 -2.46
N LEU A 188 -7.17 10.34 -3.55
CA LEU A 188 -6.50 10.67 -4.80
C LEU A 188 -5.52 11.85 -4.64
N GLN A 189 -5.94 12.93 -3.97
CA GLN A 189 -5.08 14.10 -3.71
C GLN A 189 -3.84 13.70 -2.89
N PHE A 190 -4.02 12.92 -1.81
CA PHE A 190 -2.91 12.41 -1.02
C PHE A 190 -1.99 11.49 -1.82
N ALA A 191 -2.53 10.65 -2.70
CA ALA A 191 -1.74 9.83 -3.59
C ALA A 191 -0.88 10.68 -4.55
N MET A 192 -1.44 11.73 -5.13
CA MET A 192 -0.70 12.66 -6.02
C MET A 192 0.42 13.40 -5.26
N VAL A 193 0.14 13.92 -4.06
CA VAL A 193 1.15 14.57 -3.22
C VAL A 193 2.27 13.61 -2.87
N ARG A 194 1.93 12.38 -2.47
CA ARG A 194 2.91 11.33 -2.19
C ARG A 194 3.81 11.06 -3.39
N VAL A 195 3.24 10.87 -4.57
CA VAL A 195 4.02 10.61 -5.81
C VAL A 195 4.94 11.78 -6.14
N ALA A 196 4.43 13.01 -6.06
CA ALA A 196 5.24 14.20 -6.29
C ALA A 196 6.43 14.25 -5.33
N LEU A 197 6.21 14.01 -4.03
CA LEU A 197 7.28 13.95 -3.03
C LEU A 197 8.27 12.83 -3.32
N THR A 198 7.78 11.63 -3.66
CA THR A 198 8.64 10.48 -3.99
C THR A 198 9.54 10.80 -5.18
N VAL A 199 9.00 11.39 -6.24
CA VAL A 199 9.78 11.77 -7.43
C VAL A 199 10.83 12.83 -7.07
N VAL A 200 10.42 13.89 -6.40
CA VAL A 200 11.34 15.00 -6.03
C VAL A 200 12.46 14.49 -5.12
N LEU A 201 12.12 13.79 -4.05
CA LEU A 201 13.10 13.26 -3.11
C LEU A 201 13.96 12.16 -3.73
N GLY A 202 13.37 11.30 -4.56
CA GLY A 202 14.09 10.24 -5.26
C GLY A 202 15.11 10.79 -6.27
N VAL A 203 14.73 11.80 -7.04
CA VAL A 203 15.65 12.47 -7.96
C VAL A 203 16.77 13.20 -7.19
N ILE A 204 16.44 13.94 -6.13
CA ILE A 204 17.44 14.60 -5.29
C ILE A 204 18.40 13.55 -4.69
N ALA A 205 17.87 12.46 -4.17
CA ALA A 205 18.69 11.39 -3.60
C ALA A 205 19.58 10.73 -4.66
N SER A 206 19.06 10.43 -5.85
CA SER A 206 19.84 9.79 -6.92
C SER A 206 20.98 10.68 -7.43
N LEU A 207 20.85 12.01 -7.36
CA LEU A 207 21.89 12.93 -7.77
C LEU A 207 22.97 13.17 -6.70
N HIS A 208 22.63 13.06 -5.41
CA HIS A 208 23.52 13.42 -4.32
C HIS A 208 24.11 12.22 -3.60
N VAL A 209 23.38 11.12 -3.48
CA VAL A 209 23.83 9.94 -2.72
C VAL A 209 25.04 9.23 -3.34
N PRO A 210 25.16 9.06 -4.68
CA PRO A 210 26.36 8.48 -5.29
C PRO A 210 27.63 9.27 -4.96
N ALA A 211 27.56 10.60 -5.02
CA ALA A 211 28.68 11.48 -4.68
C ALA A 211 29.10 11.39 -3.20
N TRP A 212 28.14 11.11 -2.30
CA TRP A 212 28.39 10.94 -0.86
C TRP A 212 28.99 9.58 -0.51
N LEU A 213 28.63 8.54 -1.27
CA LEU A 213 29.08 7.17 -1.06
C LEU A 213 30.39 6.86 -1.82
N GLY A 214 30.92 7.82 -2.60
CA GLY A 214 32.14 7.61 -3.39
C GLY A 214 31.99 6.53 -4.47
N VAL A 215 30.76 6.24 -4.87
CA VAL A 215 30.45 5.32 -5.98
C VAL A 215 30.39 6.16 -7.23
N ASP A 216 31.55 6.49 -7.78
CA ASP A 216 31.64 7.08 -9.10
C ASP A 216 31.11 6.09 -10.14
N ALA A 217 30.20 6.57 -11.00
CA ALA A 217 29.53 5.81 -12.03
C ALA A 217 30.46 5.35 -13.15
#